data_599e4fa7f51dacf0fd01e868398f169c
#
_entry.id   599e4fa7f51dacf0fd01e868398f169c
#
_cell.length_a   1.000
_cell.length_b   1.000
_cell.length_c   1.000
_cell.angle_alpha   90.00
_cell.angle_beta   90.00
_cell.angle_gamma   90.00
#
_symmetry.space_group_name_H-M   'P 1'
#
loop_
_entity.id
_entity.type
_entity.pdbx_description
1 polymer ?
#
loop_
_entity_poly.entity_id
_entity_poly.type
_entity_poly.pdbx_seq_one_letter_code
_entity_poly.pdbx_strand_id
1 'polypeptide(L)'
;MITMQNMAPLMFGGLVVVMLIGFPVAFSLAALGLFAGFISIELGFFPAQYLANLPLRIFGILSNDLLLAIPFFTFMGAILERCGLAEDLLEGTGQLFGSVPGGLAYAVIIVGAILGAITGTVAASVIAMGMISLPIMLKYGYNMRLGTGVIAAAGTITQVIPPSLVLVVLADQLGKSVGDMYKGAIGPSIAQTLIFIVYIFAVSIFKPHWMPPLPPEARTMRGWDLWKKVLWGMVPSIVLIFLVLGTIFMGLATPTEAGAMGAVGAMGLAAMNKRLTWPLVRQGMESTARITAMVIFILLGSTVFSLVFQGVDGAIWIEHMLVSMTGGTVVGFLVVVNLFVFFLAFFLDFFEIAFIIIPLLAPVAAKLGIDLIWFGVLLCVNMQTSFMHPPFGFALFYLRGIAPKEVKSSDIYLGAIPWVILQLILVAVLIFWPGMVTMWLDKEVAVDLDKVKIEVQSVDDEPKPGADDPAAKDGAAKGASAESGKSDPAKPAEEEDLGKVLQKQIEDEAKKAGGK
;
A
#
# COMPACT_ATOMS: atom_id res chain seq x y z
N MET A 1 21.84 -31.88 13.03
CA MET A 1 20.53 -32.11 13.67
C MET A 1 19.70 -30.85 13.56
N ILE A 2 18.44 -30.96 13.12
CA ILE A 2 17.49 -29.83 13.12
C ILE A 2 17.00 -29.67 14.54
N THR A 3 17.22 -28.49 15.12
CA THR A 3 16.75 -28.10 16.46
C THR A 3 15.76 -26.96 16.30
N MET A 4 14.91 -26.68 17.30
CA MET A 4 13.96 -25.56 17.28
C MET A 4 14.67 -24.23 17.00
N GLN A 5 15.86 -24.02 17.60
CA GLN A 5 16.66 -22.80 17.39
C GLN A 5 17.16 -22.62 15.94
N ASN A 6 17.40 -23.74 15.21
CA ASN A 6 17.87 -23.69 13.82
C ASN A 6 16.75 -23.70 12.80
N MET A 7 15.50 -23.96 13.21
CA MET A 7 14.38 -24.10 12.29
C MET A 7 14.01 -22.75 11.65
N ALA A 8 13.96 -21.68 12.42
CA ALA A 8 13.68 -20.34 11.91
C ALA A 8 14.72 -19.85 10.87
N PRO A 9 16.05 -19.95 11.14
CA PRO A 9 17.07 -19.67 10.12
C PRO A 9 16.94 -20.52 8.85
N LEU A 10 16.63 -21.82 9.00
CA LEU A 10 16.45 -22.72 7.87
C LEU A 10 15.22 -22.37 7.03
N MET A 11 14.10 -22.01 7.68
CA MET A 11 12.91 -21.52 6.99
C MET A 11 13.20 -20.23 6.22
N PHE A 12 13.89 -19.29 6.85
CA PHE A 12 14.21 -18.01 6.22
C PHE A 12 15.20 -18.19 5.05
N GLY A 13 16.25 -18.98 5.23
CA GLY A 13 17.19 -19.34 4.18
C GLY A 13 16.53 -20.11 3.04
N GLY A 14 15.65 -21.06 3.37
CA GLY A 14 14.83 -21.80 2.40
C GLY A 14 13.92 -20.88 1.59
N LEU A 15 13.32 -19.87 2.22
CA LEU A 15 12.52 -18.85 1.55
C LEU A 15 13.34 -18.12 0.48
N VAL A 16 14.51 -17.63 0.84
CA VAL A 16 15.41 -16.93 -0.10
C VAL A 16 15.77 -17.84 -1.28
N VAL A 17 16.12 -19.09 -1.02
CA VAL A 17 16.48 -20.05 -2.08
C VAL A 17 15.30 -20.31 -3.03
N VAL A 18 14.10 -20.58 -2.50
CA VAL A 18 12.91 -20.87 -3.31
C VAL A 18 12.50 -19.65 -4.15
N MET A 19 12.62 -18.44 -3.58
CA MET A 19 12.39 -17.20 -4.32
C MET A 19 13.38 -17.01 -5.47
N LEU A 20 14.66 -17.30 -5.27
CA LEU A 20 15.67 -17.21 -6.32
C LEU A 20 15.46 -18.21 -7.46
N ILE A 21 14.77 -19.34 -7.23
CA ILE A 21 14.40 -20.31 -8.28
C ILE A 21 13.31 -19.73 -9.19
N GLY A 22 12.52 -18.74 -8.72
CA GLY A 22 11.51 -18.04 -9.52
C GLY A 22 10.14 -18.72 -9.57
N PHE A 23 9.80 -19.57 -8.59
CA PHE A 23 8.43 -20.06 -8.44
C PHE A 23 7.48 -18.97 -7.98
N PRO A 24 6.16 -19.05 -8.30
CA PRO A 24 5.18 -18.09 -7.80
C PRO A 24 5.20 -18.00 -6.28
N VAL A 25 5.37 -16.80 -5.75
CA VAL A 25 5.68 -16.51 -4.35
C VAL A 25 4.64 -17.06 -3.39
N ALA A 26 3.34 -16.87 -3.69
CA ALA A 26 2.25 -17.36 -2.85
C ALA A 26 2.32 -18.87 -2.58
N PHE A 27 2.59 -19.65 -3.63
CA PHE A 27 2.72 -21.10 -3.52
C PHE A 27 4.03 -21.51 -2.83
N SER A 28 5.10 -20.78 -3.10
CA SER A 28 6.42 -21.01 -2.48
C SER A 28 6.34 -20.84 -0.96
N LEU A 29 5.70 -19.77 -0.50
CA LEU A 29 5.48 -19.49 0.92
C LEU A 29 4.62 -20.56 1.59
N ALA A 30 3.48 -20.90 0.96
CA ALA A 30 2.59 -21.91 1.50
C ALA A 30 3.27 -23.29 1.57
N ALA A 31 3.97 -23.68 0.50
CA ALA A 31 4.67 -24.97 0.43
C ALA A 31 5.79 -25.06 1.47
N LEU A 32 6.64 -24.03 1.56
CA LEU A 32 7.72 -24.00 2.52
C LEU A 32 7.19 -23.96 3.97
N GLY A 33 6.15 -23.15 4.22
CA GLY A 33 5.50 -23.08 5.52
C GLY A 33 4.92 -24.42 5.95
N LEU A 34 4.15 -25.09 5.09
CA LEU A 34 3.59 -26.42 5.39
C LEU A 34 4.67 -27.48 5.56
N PHE A 35 5.67 -27.52 4.66
CA PHE A 35 6.77 -28.48 4.75
C PHE A 35 7.52 -28.34 6.07
N ALA A 36 7.91 -27.11 6.44
CA ALA A 36 8.55 -26.83 7.72
C ALA A 36 7.63 -27.13 8.91
N GLY A 37 6.32 -26.87 8.76
CA GLY A 37 5.30 -27.16 9.76
C GLY A 37 5.18 -28.65 10.05
N PHE A 38 5.11 -29.48 9.04
CA PHE A 38 5.06 -30.93 9.20
C PHE A 38 6.35 -31.49 9.84
N ILE A 39 7.50 -31.02 9.41
CA ILE A 39 8.78 -31.40 10.05
C ILE A 39 8.80 -30.97 11.53
N SER A 40 8.31 -29.77 11.84
CA SER A 40 8.26 -29.26 13.22
C SER A 40 7.33 -30.09 14.12
N ILE A 41 6.21 -30.58 13.58
CA ILE A 41 5.30 -31.46 14.30
C ILE A 41 5.98 -32.82 14.57
N GLU A 42 6.60 -33.42 13.57
CA GLU A 42 7.31 -34.71 13.71
C GLU A 42 8.49 -34.61 14.71
N LEU A 43 9.15 -33.45 14.75
CA LEU A 43 10.23 -33.19 15.72
C LEU A 43 9.71 -32.75 17.11
N GLY A 44 8.39 -32.58 17.27
CA GLY A 44 7.77 -32.20 18.54
C GLY A 44 7.98 -30.74 18.96
N PHE A 45 8.26 -29.84 18.02
CA PHE A 45 8.44 -28.41 18.31
C PHE A 45 7.10 -27.73 18.68
N PHE A 46 6.01 -28.15 18.06
CA PHE A 46 4.65 -27.76 18.42
C PHE A 46 3.64 -28.85 18.04
N PRO A 47 2.45 -28.88 18.68
CA PRO A 47 1.43 -29.90 18.40
C PRO A 47 0.71 -29.64 17.06
N ALA A 48 0.17 -30.68 16.44
CA ALA A 48 -0.55 -30.59 15.16
C ALA A 48 -1.74 -29.62 15.21
N GLN A 49 -2.38 -29.46 16.39
CA GLN A 49 -3.46 -28.49 16.63
C GLN A 49 -3.06 -27.04 16.35
N TYR A 50 -1.78 -26.73 16.38
CA TYR A 50 -1.30 -25.39 16.06
C TYR A 50 -1.63 -24.99 14.62
N LEU A 51 -1.54 -25.92 13.67
CA LEU A 51 -1.94 -25.67 12.27
C LEU A 51 -3.47 -25.56 12.08
N ALA A 52 -4.27 -26.04 13.04
CA ALA A 52 -5.72 -25.87 13.02
C ALA A 52 -6.16 -24.39 13.14
N ASN A 53 -5.25 -23.47 13.50
CA ASN A 53 -5.49 -22.03 13.48
C ASN A 53 -5.49 -21.44 12.06
N LEU A 54 -5.00 -22.15 11.03
CA LEU A 54 -4.93 -21.64 9.65
C LEU A 54 -6.28 -21.22 9.10
N PRO A 55 -7.36 -22.02 9.18
CA PRO A 55 -8.67 -21.61 8.66
C PRO A 55 -9.18 -20.32 9.30
N LEU A 56 -8.98 -20.13 10.60
CA LEU A 56 -9.40 -18.92 11.30
C LEU A 56 -8.60 -17.69 10.85
N ARG A 57 -7.28 -17.83 10.66
CA ARG A 57 -6.43 -16.75 10.14
C ARG A 57 -6.78 -16.41 8.69
N ILE A 58 -7.03 -17.41 7.85
CA ILE A 58 -7.49 -17.22 6.47
C ILE A 58 -8.83 -16.50 6.44
N PHE A 59 -9.77 -16.92 7.29
CA PHE A 59 -11.06 -16.24 7.40
C PHE A 59 -10.89 -14.79 7.83
N GLY A 60 -10.01 -14.49 8.79
CA GLY A 60 -9.70 -13.13 9.21
C GLY A 60 -9.19 -12.25 8.07
N ILE A 61 -8.34 -12.80 7.18
CA ILE A 61 -7.88 -12.09 5.98
C ILE A 61 -9.05 -11.82 5.03
N LEU A 62 -9.84 -12.83 4.71
CA LEU A 62 -10.95 -12.71 3.76
C LEU A 62 -12.07 -11.80 4.27
N SER A 63 -12.18 -11.62 5.58
CA SER A 63 -13.16 -10.74 6.24
C SER A 63 -12.62 -9.32 6.47
N ASN A 64 -11.40 -9.01 6.03
CA ASN A 64 -10.80 -7.70 6.25
C ASN A 64 -11.30 -6.69 5.22
N ASP A 65 -12.09 -5.72 5.67
CA ASP A 65 -12.67 -4.67 4.83
C ASP A 65 -11.61 -3.79 4.16
N LEU A 66 -10.43 -3.61 4.76
CA LEU A 66 -9.35 -2.82 4.17
C LEU A 66 -8.85 -3.42 2.86
N LEU A 67 -8.91 -4.75 2.71
CA LEU A 67 -8.51 -5.41 1.47
C LEU A 67 -9.45 -5.11 0.30
N LEU A 68 -10.71 -4.72 0.58
CA LEU A 68 -11.64 -4.28 -0.46
C LEU A 68 -11.23 -2.92 -1.07
N ALA A 69 -10.43 -2.11 -0.38
CA ALA A 69 -9.87 -0.90 -0.96
C ALA A 69 -8.96 -1.21 -2.18
N ILE A 70 -8.27 -2.35 -2.16
CA ILE A 70 -7.35 -2.77 -3.23
C ILE A 70 -8.07 -2.86 -4.59
N PRO A 71 -9.17 -3.65 -4.77
CA PRO A 71 -9.86 -3.70 -6.05
C PRO A 71 -10.45 -2.34 -6.47
N PHE A 72 -10.98 -1.54 -5.55
CA PHE A 72 -11.55 -0.24 -5.90
C PHE A 72 -10.49 0.74 -6.41
N PHE A 73 -9.36 0.90 -5.70
CA PHE A 73 -8.27 1.77 -6.17
C PHE A 73 -7.63 1.25 -7.45
N THR A 74 -7.46 -0.08 -7.58
CA THR A 74 -6.93 -0.69 -8.80
C THR A 74 -7.84 -0.44 -9.99
N PHE A 75 -9.16 -0.59 -9.81
CA PHE A 75 -10.14 -0.33 -10.85
C PHE A 75 -10.18 1.14 -11.24
N MET A 76 -10.20 2.04 -10.25
CA MET A 76 -10.11 3.49 -10.46
C MET A 76 -8.89 3.82 -11.33
N GLY A 77 -7.71 3.34 -10.94
CA GLY A 77 -6.47 3.55 -11.68
C GLY A 77 -6.51 2.98 -13.10
N ALA A 78 -7.03 1.76 -13.28
CA ALA A 78 -7.14 1.11 -14.57
C ALA A 78 -8.08 1.83 -15.55
N ILE A 79 -9.15 2.43 -15.07
CA ILE A 79 -10.07 3.25 -15.89
C ILE A 79 -9.39 4.57 -16.27
N LEU A 80 -8.78 5.27 -15.32
CA LEU A 80 -8.16 6.58 -15.55
C LEU A 80 -6.93 6.50 -16.47
N GLU A 81 -6.15 5.43 -16.34
CA GLU A 81 -5.03 5.13 -17.24
C GLU A 81 -5.49 5.06 -18.71
N ARG A 82 -6.60 4.33 -18.95
CA ARG A 82 -7.08 4.05 -20.31
C ARG A 82 -8.01 5.11 -20.86
N CYS A 83 -8.45 6.07 -20.06
CA CYS A 83 -9.31 7.17 -20.55
C CYS A 83 -8.54 8.27 -21.28
N GLY A 84 -7.18 8.15 -21.41
CA GLY A 84 -6.33 9.05 -22.19
C GLY A 84 -6.05 10.40 -21.53
N LEU A 85 -6.40 10.57 -20.27
CA LEU A 85 -6.05 11.78 -19.49
C LEU A 85 -4.53 11.96 -19.37
N ALA A 86 -3.78 10.85 -19.27
CA ALA A 86 -2.34 10.87 -19.24
C ALA A 86 -1.71 11.47 -20.49
N GLU A 87 -2.26 11.13 -21.67
CA GLU A 87 -1.82 11.65 -22.97
C GLU A 87 -2.05 13.16 -23.05
N ASP A 88 -3.26 13.60 -22.74
CA ASP A 88 -3.64 15.02 -22.81
C ASP A 88 -2.83 15.88 -21.82
N LEU A 89 -2.60 15.36 -20.61
CA LEU A 89 -1.77 16.02 -19.61
C LEU A 89 -0.31 16.14 -20.06
N LEU A 90 0.26 15.06 -20.58
CA LEU A 90 1.67 15.03 -20.95
C LEU A 90 1.95 15.87 -22.19
N GLU A 91 1.04 15.86 -23.17
CA GLU A 91 1.14 16.72 -24.34
C GLU A 91 1.00 18.21 -23.97
N GLY A 92 0.01 18.54 -23.14
CA GLY A 92 -0.20 19.93 -22.70
C GLY A 92 0.97 20.46 -21.86
N THR A 93 1.40 19.73 -20.84
CA THR A 93 2.52 20.13 -19.99
C THR A 93 3.86 20.09 -20.73
N GLY A 94 4.06 19.14 -21.63
CA GLY A 94 5.23 19.07 -22.50
C GLY A 94 5.38 20.32 -23.41
N GLN A 95 4.27 20.85 -23.92
CA GLN A 95 4.28 22.09 -24.69
C GLN A 95 4.43 23.33 -23.80
N LEU A 96 3.85 23.31 -22.59
CA LEU A 96 3.97 24.41 -21.62
C LEU A 96 5.44 24.66 -21.22
N PHE A 97 6.16 23.59 -20.91
CA PHE A 97 7.59 23.66 -20.54
C PHE A 97 8.52 23.56 -21.76
N GLY A 98 8.00 23.37 -22.97
CA GLY A 98 8.78 23.07 -24.18
C GLY A 98 9.86 24.09 -24.55
N SER A 99 9.74 25.34 -24.11
CA SER A 99 10.74 26.39 -24.34
C SER A 99 11.97 26.29 -23.43
N VAL A 100 11.88 25.50 -22.35
CA VAL A 100 12.94 25.39 -21.35
C VAL A 100 13.77 24.13 -21.63
N PRO A 101 15.12 24.19 -21.51
CA PRO A 101 15.94 23.00 -21.53
C PRO A 101 15.46 22.00 -20.46
N GLY A 102 15.21 20.74 -20.85
CA GLY A 102 14.62 19.76 -19.95
C GLY A 102 13.10 19.82 -19.82
N GLY A 103 12.40 20.67 -20.57
CA GLY A 103 10.97 20.89 -20.47
C GLY A 103 10.13 19.61 -20.50
N LEU A 104 10.45 18.66 -21.39
CA LEU A 104 9.79 17.36 -21.43
C LEU A 104 10.06 16.52 -20.17
N ALA A 105 11.26 16.61 -19.58
CA ALA A 105 11.60 15.88 -18.37
C ALA A 105 10.82 16.44 -17.15
N TYR A 106 10.68 17.76 -17.05
CA TYR A 106 9.82 18.38 -16.03
C TYR A 106 8.37 17.97 -16.20
N ALA A 107 7.86 17.98 -17.44
CA ALA A 107 6.51 17.54 -17.74
C ALA A 107 6.28 16.09 -17.29
N VAL A 108 7.21 15.19 -17.58
CA VAL A 108 7.14 13.78 -17.17
C VAL A 108 7.10 13.62 -15.65
N ILE A 109 7.92 14.37 -14.89
CA ILE A 109 7.90 14.29 -13.41
C ILE A 109 6.58 14.82 -12.85
N ILE A 110 6.12 16.00 -13.32
CA ILE A 110 4.88 16.62 -12.81
C ILE A 110 3.67 15.75 -13.16
N VAL A 111 3.58 15.30 -14.41
CA VAL A 111 2.50 14.42 -14.85
C VAL A 111 2.59 13.07 -14.15
N GLY A 112 3.79 12.51 -13.97
CA GLY A 112 4.01 11.28 -13.23
C GLY A 112 3.54 11.38 -11.78
N ALA A 113 3.77 12.51 -11.11
CA ALA A 113 3.28 12.74 -9.76
C ALA A 113 1.73 12.81 -9.72
N ILE A 114 1.10 13.49 -10.67
CA ILE A 114 -0.38 13.56 -10.77
C ILE A 114 -0.96 12.20 -11.12
N LEU A 115 -0.41 11.52 -12.13
CA LEU A 115 -0.84 10.19 -12.53
C LEU A 115 -0.61 9.17 -11.41
N GLY A 116 0.47 9.34 -10.66
CA GLY A 116 0.78 8.51 -9.51
C GLY A 116 -0.33 8.50 -8.48
N ALA A 117 -0.83 9.68 -8.13
CA ALA A 117 -1.97 9.82 -7.25
C ALA A 117 -3.29 9.23 -7.81
N ILE A 118 -3.34 8.99 -9.11
CA ILE A 118 -4.54 8.52 -9.79
C ILE A 118 -4.49 7.01 -10.06
N THR A 119 -3.37 6.51 -10.59
CA THR A 119 -3.26 5.14 -11.10
C THR A 119 -2.91 4.11 -10.03
N GLY A 120 -2.16 4.52 -9.02
CA GLY A 120 -1.70 3.64 -7.93
C GLY A 120 -0.80 2.47 -8.38
N THR A 121 -0.47 2.34 -9.68
CA THR A 121 0.34 1.25 -10.23
C THR A 121 1.52 1.76 -11.05
N VAL A 122 2.72 1.25 -10.77
CA VAL A 122 3.96 1.63 -11.47
C VAL A 122 3.93 1.24 -12.94
N ALA A 123 3.44 0.04 -13.24
CA ALA A 123 3.39 -0.49 -14.61
C ALA A 123 2.65 0.45 -15.56
N ALA A 124 1.43 0.83 -15.18
CA ALA A 124 0.57 1.70 -15.94
C ALA A 124 1.23 3.06 -16.22
N SER A 125 1.75 3.69 -15.16
CA SER A 125 2.39 5.00 -15.25
C SER A 125 3.64 5.00 -16.14
N VAL A 126 4.51 3.99 -15.98
CA VAL A 126 5.73 3.86 -16.80
C VAL A 126 5.39 3.60 -18.26
N ILE A 127 4.43 2.71 -18.54
CA ILE A 127 4.01 2.40 -19.91
C ILE A 127 3.38 3.63 -20.57
N ALA A 128 2.42 4.28 -19.93
CA ALA A 128 1.75 5.46 -20.48
C ALA A 128 2.75 6.59 -20.78
N MET A 129 3.57 6.95 -19.79
CA MET A 129 4.57 8.00 -19.98
C MET A 129 5.65 7.61 -20.99
N GLY A 130 6.07 6.35 -21.00
CA GLY A 130 7.09 5.85 -21.92
C GLY A 130 6.62 5.87 -23.36
N MET A 131 5.40 5.39 -23.65
CA MET A 131 4.85 5.38 -25.02
C MET A 131 4.73 6.79 -25.61
N ILE A 132 4.40 7.78 -24.80
CA ILE A 132 4.19 9.15 -25.28
C ILE A 132 5.53 9.92 -25.31
N SER A 133 6.27 9.92 -24.20
CA SER A 133 7.43 10.79 -24.04
C SER A 133 8.68 10.28 -24.74
N LEU A 134 8.91 8.96 -24.74
CA LEU A 134 10.17 8.40 -25.23
C LEU A 134 10.40 8.63 -26.74
N PRO A 135 9.39 8.43 -27.63
CA PRO A 135 9.54 8.76 -29.04
C PRO A 135 9.79 10.25 -29.28
N ILE A 136 9.15 11.12 -28.50
CA ILE A 136 9.31 12.58 -28.59
C ILE A 136 10.72 12.98 -28.13
N MET A 137 11.19 12.44 -27.01
CA MET A 137 12.53 12.67 -26.50
C MET A 137 13.61 12.20 -27.49
N LEU A 138 13.41 11.02 -28.10
CA LEU A 138 14.31 10.49 -29.13
C LEU A 138 14.36 11.41 -30.35
N LYS A 139 13.19 11.84 -30.85
CA LYS A 139 13.07 12.73 -32.03
C LYS A 139 13.79 14.06 -31.82
N TYR A 140 13.74 14.62 -30.61
CA TYR A 140 14.33 15.92 -30.30
C TYR A 140 15.73 15.83 -29.66
N GLY A 141 16.38 14.67 -29.73
CA GLY A 141 17.78 14.52 -29.38
C GLY A 141 18.09 14.52 -27.88
N TYR A 142 17.13 14.12 -27.05
CA TYR A 142 17.40 13.88 -25.64
C TYR A 142 18.39 12.75 -25.45
N ASN A 143 19.26 12.87 -24.45
CA ASN A 143 20.09 11.75 -24.03
C ASN A 143 19.20 10.63 -23.50
N MET A 144 19.28 9.44 -24.10
CA MET A 144 18.38 8.33 -23.80
C MET A 144 18.55 7.79 -22.38
N ARG A 145 19.73 7.88 -21.76
CA ARG A 145 19.91 7.53 -20.35
C ARG A 145 19.09 8.43 -19.44
N LEU A 146 19.09 9.74 -19.73
CA LEU A 146 18.29 10.67 -18.96
C LEU A 146 16.79 10.48 -19.22
N GLY A 147 16.39 10.37 -20.50
CA GLY A 147 14.99 10.22 -20.90
C GLY A 147 14.36 8.94 -20.35
N THR A 148 15.04 7.80 -20.43
CA THR A 148 14.54 6.55 -19.87
C THR A 148 14.52 6.56 -18.33
N GLY A 149 15.55 7.14 -17.72
CA GLY A 149 15.64 7.27 -16.27
C GLY A 149 14.53 8.14 -15.68
N VAL A 150 14.24 9.31 -16.28
CA VAL A 150 13.17 10.19 -15.78
C VAL A 150 11.79 9.55 -15.92
N ILE A 151 11.53 8.79 -16.99
CA ILE A 151 10.27 8.09 -17.19
C ILE A 151 10.09 6.99 -16.14
N ALA A 152 11.14 6.17 -15.94
CA ALA A 152 11.11 5.13 -14.90
C ALA A 152 10.91 5.72 -13.50
N ALA A 153 11.65 6.77 -13.16
CA ALA A 153 11.56 7.44 -11.87
C ALA A 153 10.18 8.08 -11.64
N ALA A 154 9.66 8.81 -12.62
CA ALA A 154 8.36 9.44 -12.54
C ALA A 154 7.23 8.39 -12.39
N GLY A 155 7.38 7.22 -13.02
CA GLY A 155 6.42 6.12 -12.86
C GLY A 155 6.47 5.47 -11.48
N THR A 156 7.62 5.43 -10.80
CA THR A 156 7.72 4.82 -9.47
C THR A 156 7.27 5.74 -8.32
N ILE A 157 7.22 7.05 -8.52
CA ILE A 157 6.67 8.02 -7.55
C ILE A 157 5.24 7.63 -7.12
N THR A 158 4.49 6.96 -8.00
CA THR A 158 3.11 6.54 -7.78
C THR A 158 2.90 5.73 -6.49
N GLN A 159 3.96 5.13 -5.96
CA GLN A 159 3.86 4.30 -4.76
C GLN A 159 3.80 5.10 -3.46
N VAL A 160 4.42 6.26 -3.42
CA VAL A 160 4.46 7.09 -2.21
C VAL A 160 3.40 8.17 -2.21
N ILE A 161 2.97 8.64 -3.39
CA ILE A 161 1.95 9.70 -3.47
C ILE A 161 0.56 9.13 -3.15
N PRO A 162 -0.12 9.62 -2.09
CA PRO A 162 -1.50 9.21 -1.81
C PRO A 162 -2.50 9.64 -2.92
N PRO A 163 -3.56 8.85 -3.17
CA PRO A 163 -3.87 7.55 -2.60
C PRO A 163 -3.08 6.41 -3.25
N SER A 164 -2.25 5.75 -2.48
CA SER A 164 -1.36 4.67 -2.95
C SER A 164 -1.80 3.32 -2.39
N LEU A 165 -1.83 2.31 -3.25
CA LEU A 165 -2.11 0.93 -2.89
C LEU A 165 -1.06 0.36 -1.93
N VAL A 166 0.19 0.79 -2.11
CA VAL A 166 1.33 0.41 -1.27
C VAL A 166 1.11 0.85 0.17
N LEU A 167 0.69 2.09 0.36
CA LEU A 167 0.43 2.64 1.69
C LEU A 167 -0.78 1.98 2.38
N VAL A 168 -1.80 1.55 1.62
CA VAL A 168 -2.93 0.76 2.18
C VAL A 168 -2.43 -0.56 2.73
N VAL A 169 -1.63 -1.29 1.95
CA VAL A 169 -1.08 -2.58 2.36
C VAL A 169 -0.15 -2.44 3.57
N LEU A 170 0.70 -1.41 3.58
CA LEU A 170 1.58 -1.15 4.72
C LEU A 170 0.80 -0.77 5.99
N ALA A 171 -0.27 0.03 5.85
CA ALA A 171 -1.14 0.36 6.96
C ALA A 171 -1.78 -0.90 7.57
N ASP A 172 -2.30 -1.80 6.73
CA ASP A 172 -2.86 -3.08 7.14
C ASP A 172 -1.82 -3.94 7.88
N GLN A 173 -0.63 -4.12 7.30
CA GLN A 173 0.42 -4.97 7.87
C GLN A 173 1.03 -4.40 9.17
N LEU A 174 1.01 -3.08 9.35
CA LEU A 174 1.48 -2.39 10.54
C LEU A 174 0.38 -2.17 11.58
N GLY A 175 -0.87 -2.53 11.27
CA GLY A 175 -2.03 -2.30 12.13
C GLY A 175 -2.29 -0.81 12.39
N LYS A 176 -2.07 0.05 11.38
CA LYS A 176 -2.23 1.50 11.45
C LYS A 176 -3.33 2.01 10.54
N SER A 177 -3.85 3.21 10.84
CA SER A 177 -4.84 3.88 10.00
C SER A 177 -4.26 4.18 8.61
N VAL A 178 -5.01 3.85 7.55
CA VAL A 178 -4.66 4.22 6.17
C VAL A 178 -4.65 5.75 6.01
N GLY A 179 -5.58 6.45 6.67
CA GLY A 179 -5.63 7.91 6.65
C GLY A 179 -4.34 8.53 7.20
N ASP A 180 -3.84 8.02 8.34
CA ASP A 180 -2.61 8.51 8.93
C ASP A 180 -1.39 8.12 8.12
N MET A 181 -1.37 6.93 7.53
CA MET A 181 -0.31 6.52 6.60
C MET A 181 -0.26 7.45 5.38
N TYR A 182 -1.42 7.85 4.84
CA TYR A 182 -1.50 8.83 3.76
C TYR A 182 -1.04 10.22 4.19
N LYS A 183 -1.48 10.71 5.38
CA LYS A 183 -0.99 11.99 5.93
C LYS A 183 0.53 11.97 6.08
N GLY A 184 1.09 10.93 6.66
CA GLY A 184 2.53 10.77 6.85
C GLY A 184 3.32 10.75 5.54
N ALA A 185 2.73 10.26 4.45
CA ALA A 185 3.38 10.19 3.14
C ALA A 185 3.39 11.52 2.37
N ILE A 186 2.61 12.54 2.78
CA ILE A 186 2.55 13.84 2.07
C ILE A 186 3.94 14.50 2.01
N GLY A 187 4.61 14.62 3.14
CA GLY A 187 5.93 15.23 3.22
C GLY A 187 6.96 14.55 2.31
N PRO A 188 7.19 13.24 2.47
CA PRO A 188 8.07 12.47 1.61
C PRO A 188 7.72 12.53 0.12
N SER A 189 6.44 12.53 -0.24
CA SER A 189 5.97 12.63 -1.63
C SER A 189 6.38 13.97 -2.28
N ILE A 190 6.16 15.05 -1.55
CA ILE A 190 6.57 16.39 -1.99
C ILE A 190 8.10 16.46 -2.11
N ALA A 191 8.82 15.99 -1.08
CA ALA A 191 10.28 16.00 -1.07
C ALA A 191 10.86 15.20 -2.23
N GLN A 192 10.33 14.01 -2.51
CA GLN A 192 10.79 13.19 -3.62
C GLN A 192 10.57 13.86 -4.97
N THR A 193 9.39 14.42 -5.19
CA THR A 193 9.07 15.16 -6.41
C THR A 193 10.01 16.34 -6.59
N LEU A 194 10.26 17.09 -5.52
CA LEU A 194 11.19 18.24 -5.54
C LEU A 194 12.63 17.80 -5.82
N ILE A 195 13.11 16.73 -5.18
CA ILE A 195 14.47 16.20 -5.43
C ILE A 195 14.64 15.85 -6.91
N PHE A 196 13.63 15.24 -7.52
CA PHE A 196 13.65 14.89 -8.95
C PHE A 196 13.65 16.14 -9.85
N ILE A 197 12.83 17.13 -9.53
CA ILE A 197 12.81 18.41 -10.24
C ILE A 197 14.16 19.13 -10.12
N VAL A 198 14.74 19.18 -8.91
CA VAL A 198 16.06 19.80 -8.66
C VAL A 198 17.16 19.07 -9.43
N TYR A 199 17.11 17.75 -9.52
CA TYR A 199 18.05 16.99 -10.33
C TYR A 199 17.97 17.36 -11.80
N ILE A 200 16.77 17.42 -12.39
CA ILE A 200 16.60 17.89 -13.78
C ILE A 200 17.07 19.32 -13.95
N PHE A 201 16.78 20.20 -12.99
CA PHE A 201 17.27 21.58 -13.00
C PHE A 201 18.79 21.63 -13.01
N ALA A 202 19.44 20.88 -12.15
CA ALA A 202 20.91 20.81 -12.13
C ALA A 202 21.46 20.30 -13.48
N VAL A 203 20.89 19.22 -14.04
CA VAL A 203 21.32 18.71 -15.35
C VAL A 203 21.04 19.72 -16.47
N SER A 204 19.94 20.47 -16.41
CA SER A 204 19.63 21.51 -17.42
C SER A 204 20.64 22.64 -17.47
N ILE A 205 21.27 22.95 -16.32
CA ILE A 205 22.33 23.98 -16.23
C ILE A 205 23.69 23.41 -16.68
N PHE A 206 24.08 22.24 -16.12
CA PHE A 206 25.43 21.69 -16.34
C PHE A 206 25.59 20.94 -17.67
N LYS A 207 24.50 20.38 -18.21
CA LYS A 207 24.49 19.58 -19.45
C LYS A 207 23.28 19.89 -20.32
N PRO A 208 23.07 21.14 -20.76
CA PRO A 208 21.86 21.55 -21.52
C PRO A 208 21.72 20.77 -22.84
N HIS A 209 22.81 20.32 -23.43
CA HIS A 209 22.81 19.51 -24.66
C HIS A 209 22.22 18.09 -24.47
N TRP A 210 22.06 17.61 -23.24
CA TRP A 210 21.41 16.32 -22.96
C TRP A 210 19.88 16.44 -23.03
N MET A 211 19.33 17.63 -22.93
CA MET A 211 17.90 17.91 -22.85
C MET A 211 17.56 19.18 -23.64
N PRO A 212 17.71 19.18 -24.96
CA PRO A 212 17.43 20.38 -25.75
C PRO A 212 15.97 20.81 -25.62
N PRO A 213 15.68 22.12 -25.65
CA PRO A 213 14.31 22.62 -25.66
C PRO A 213 13.59 22.19 -26.95
N LEU A 214 12.27 22.08 -26.90
CA LEU A 214 11.48 21.79 -28.10
C LEU A 214 11.61 22.96 -29.09
N PRO A 215 11.86 22.69 -30.37
CA PRO A 215 11.93 23.72 -31.39
C PRO A 215 10.58 24.45 -31.53
N PRO A 216 10.60 25.72 -31.97
CA PRO A 216 9.37 26.52 -32.10
C PRO A 216 8.28 25.87 -32.95
N GLU A 217 8.68 25.09 -33.96
CA GLU A 217 7.79 24.37 -34.89
C GLU A 217 7.02 23.23 -34.20
N ALA A 218 7.61 22.62 -33.15
CA ALA A 218 6.97 21.57 -32.37
C ALA A 218 5.99 22.11 -31.31
N ARG A 219 6.04 23.42 -31.04
CA ARG A 219 5.17 24.11 -30.09
C ARG A 219 3.92 24.64 -30.82
N THR A 220 3.00 23.74 -31.11
CA THR A 220 1.81 24.03 -31.93
C THR A 220 0.73 24.81 -31.17
N MET A 221 0.67 24.66 -29.84
CA MET A 221 -0.33 25.31 -29.00
C MET A 221 0.30 26.49 -28.24
N ARG A 222 -0.41 27.62 -28.14
CA ARG A 222 0.05 28.82 -27.44
C ARG A 222 -1.12 29.54 -26.76
N GLY A 223 -0.78 30.33 -25.73
CA GLY A 223 -1.76 31.18 -25.06
C GLY A 223 -2.86 30.40 -24.34
N TRP A 224 -4.08 30.86 -24.47
CA TRP A 224 -5.24 30.34 -23.73
C TRP A 224 -5.61 28.90 -24.11
N ASP A 225 -5.44 28.50 -25.36
CA ASP A 225 -5.76 27.14 -25.79
C ASP A 225 -4.86 26.09 -25.15
N LEU A 226 -3.57 26.40 -24.96
CA LEU A 226 -2.64 25.55 -24.22
C LEU A 226 -3.05 25.43 -22.75
N TRP A 227 -3.35 26.56 -22.09
CA TRP A 227 -3.80 26.55 -20.70
C TRP A 227 -5.12 25.81 -20.54
N LYS A 228 -6.07 25.97 -21.45
CA LYS A 228 -7.34 25.24 -21.45
C LYS A 228 -7.12 23.74 -21.53
N LYS A 229 -6.21 23.27 -22.39
CA LYS A 229 -5.88 21.83 -22.53
C LYS A 229 -5.24 21.28 -21.23
N VAL A 230 -4.26 21.99 -20.67
CA VAL A 230 -3.60 21.61 -19.41
C VAL A 230 -4.61 21.56 -18.25
N LEU A 231 -5.42 22.61 -18.10
CA LEU A 231 -6.42 22.67 -17.04
C LEU A 231 -7.50 21.60 -17.19
N TRP A 232 -7.95 21.33 -18.42
CA TRP A 232 -8.97 20.30 -18.67
C TRP A 232 -8.47 18.90 -18.33
N GLY A 233 -7.19 18.59 -18.56
CA GLY A 233 -6.59 17.32 -18.14
C GLY A 233 -6.30 17.26 -16.63
N MET A 234 -5.88 18.39 -16.04
CA MET A 234 -5.38 18.44 -14.67
C MET A 234 -6.47 18.59 -13.61
N VAL A 235 -7.42 19.53 -13.85
CA VAL A 235 -8.44 19.88 -12.83
C VAL A 235 -9.37 18.71 -12.48
N PRO A 236 -9.95 17.97 -13.44
CA PRO A 236 -10.81 16.82 -13.10
C PRO A 236 -10.07 15.74 -12.30
N SER A 237 -8.80 15.49 -12.65
CA SER A 237 -7.94 14.53 -11.94
C SER A 237 -7.67 14.97 -10.51
N ILE A 238 -7.29 16.24 -10.31
CA ILE A 238 -7.05 16.81 -8.99
C ILE A 238 -8.33 16.80 -8.15
N VAL A 239 -9.47 17.17 -8.72
CA VAL A 239 -10.78 17.14 -8.03
C VAL A 239 -11.10 15.72 -7.55
N LEU A 240 -10.85 14.70 -8.38
CA LEU A 240 -11.08 13.32 -7.98
C LEU A 240 -10.15 12.89 -6.82
N ILE A 241 -8.86 13.26 -6.89
CA ILE A 241 -7.91 13.00 -5.81
C ILE A 241 -8.37 13.68 -4.51
N PHE A 242 -8.73 14.97 -4.57
CA PHE A 242 -9.23 15.70 -3.40
C PHE A 242 -10.53 15.11 -2.86
N LEU A 243 -11.43 14.62 -3.71
CA LEU A 243 -12.65 13.96 -3.26
C LEU A 243 -12.32 12.67 -2.51
N VAL A 244 -11.42 11.84 -3.01
CA VAL A 244 -11.01 10.57 -2.39
C VAL A 244 -10.23 10.82 -1.10
N LEU A 245 -9.14 11.61 -1.16
CA LEU A 245 -8.30 11.88 0.00
C LEU A 245 -8.99 12.76 1.04
N GLY A 246 -9.71 13.79 0.58
CA GLY A 246 -10.40 14.72 1.46
C GLY A 246 -11.45 14.03 2.32
N THR A 247 -12.22 13.09 1.76
CA THR A 247 -13.21 12.32 2.52
C THR A 247 -12.56 11.40 3.56
N ILE A 248 -11.40 10.79 3.22
CA ILE A 248 -10.62 9.99 4.17
C ILE A 248 -10.06 10.87 5.29
N PHE A 249 -9.43 12.01 4.96
CA PHE A 249 -8.81 12.88 5.96
C PHE A 249 -9.80 13.56 6.90
N MET A 250 -11.01 13.84 6.41
CA MET A 250 -12.10 14.37 7.22
C MET A 250 -12.85 13.29 8.01
N GLY A 251 -12.48 12.01 7.86
CA GLY A 251 -13.17 10.90 8.52
C GLY A 251 -14.60 10.65 8.00
N LEU A 252 -14.96 11.19 6.84
CA LEU A 252 -16.29 11.06 6.22
C LEU A 252 -16.48 9.74 5.48
N ALA A 253 -15.40 9.12 5.04
CA ALA A 253 -15.41 7.85 4.34
C ALA A 253 -14.22 6.98 4.77
N THR A 254 -14.46 5.68 4.85
CA THR A 254 -13.40 4.69 4.98
C THR A 254 -12.58 4.62 3.67
N PRO A 255 -11.35 4.09 3.69
CA PRO A 255 -10.56 3.90 2.46
C PRO A 255 -11.31 3.09 1.39
N THR A 256 -12.10 2.12 1.80
CA THR A 256 -12.91 1.28 0.90
C THR A 256 -14.03 2.07 0.23
N GLU A 257 -14.79 2.85 1.01
CA GLU A 257 -15.84 3.73 0.49
C GLU A 257 -15.29 4.82 -0.43
N ALA A 258 -14.18 5.46 -0.02
CA ALA A 258 -13.50 6.47 -0.82
C ALA A 258 -12.96 5.86 -2.14
N GLY A 259 -12.43 4.64 -2.10
CA GLY A 259 -12.02 3.89 -3.28
C GLY A 259 -13.18 3.60 -4.22
N ALA A 260 -14.34 3.19 -3.68
CA ALA A 260 -15.56 2.96 -4.46
C ALA A 260 -16.07 4.26 -5.13
N MET A 261 -16.10 5.38 -4.38
CA MET A 261 -16.43 6.69 -4.93
C MET A 261 -15.43 7.11 -6.01
N GLY A 262 -14.15 6.86 -5.80
CA GLY A 262 -13.09 7.09 -6.76
C GLY A 262 -13.30 6.30 -8.06
N ALA A 263 -13.69 5.02 -7.96
CA ALA A 263 -14.00 4.16 -9.11
C ALA A 263 -15.18 4.70 -9.92
N VAL A 264 -16.25 5.12 -9.26
CA VAL A 264 -17.41 5.77 -9.92
C VAL A 264 -17.01 7.09 -10.55
N GLY A 265 -16.22 7.91 -9.84
CA GLY A 265 -15.70 9.18 -10.37
C GLY A 265 -14.83 8.98 -11.61
N ALA A 266 -13.97 7.95 -11.62
CA ALA A 266 -13.15 7.57 -12.77
C ALA A 266 -13.99 7.19 -14.00
N MET A 267 -15.05 6.40 -13.80
CA MET A 267 -16.01 6.10 -14.87
C MET A 267 -16.72 7.36 -15.37
N GLY A 268 -17.10 8.26 -14.46
CA GLY A 268 -17.68 9.56 -14.80
C GLY A 268 -16.74 10.40 -15.67
N LEU A 269 -15.46 10.49 -15.31
CA LEU A 269 -14.44 11.19 -16.09
C LEU A 269 -14.22 10.56 -17.47
N ALA A 270 -14.20 9.22 -17.56
CA ALA A 270 -14.10 8.49 -18.82
C ALA A 270 -15.32 8.77 -19.72
N ALA A 271 -16.52 8.86 -19.13
CA ALA A 271 -17.75 9.22 -19.84
C ALA A 271 -17.73 10.66 -20.34
N MET A 272 -17.29 11.62 -19.51
CA MET A 272 -17.14 13.04 -19.89
C MET A 272 -16.18 13.21 -21.07
N ASN A 273 -15.09 12.43 -21.10
CA ASN A 273 -14.13 12.40 -22.19
C ASN A 273 -14.59 11.57 -23.40
N LYS A 274 -15.83 11.03 -23.38
CA LYS A 274 -16.40 10.19 -24.44
C LYS A 274 -15.55 8.93 -24.74
N ARG A 275 -14.79 8.47 -23.77
CA ARG A 275 -13.91 7.29 -23.87
C ARG A 275 -14.43 6.09 -23.06
N LEU A 276 -15.56 6.23 -22.35
CA LEU A 276 -16.18 5.12 -21.63
C LEU A 276 -16.80 4.14 -22.63
N THR A 277 -16.15 3.01 -22.80
CA THR A 277 -16.61 1.92 -23.68
C THR A 277 -16.64 0.61 -22.90
N TRP A 278 -17.47 -0.34 -23.33
CA TRP A 278 -17.50 -1.65 -22.69
C TRP A 278 -16.16 -2.38 -22.70
N PRO A 279 -15.36 -2.38 -23.79
CA PRO A 279 -14.00 -2.94 -23.77
C PRO A 279 -13.10 -2.30 -22.72
N LEU A 280 -13.16 -0.98 -22.50
CA LEU A 280 -12.38 -0.28 -21.48
C LEU A 280 -12.75 -0.76 -20.07
N VAL A 281 -14.04 -0.82 -19.75
CA VAL A 281 -14.54 -1.30 -18.45
C VAL A 281 -14.13 -2.75 -18.22
N ARG A 282 -14.35 -3.61 -19.22
CA ARG A 282 -13.96 -5.02 -19.14
C ARG A 282 -12.48 -5.23 -18.88
N GLN A 283 -11.62 -4.51 -19.60
CA GLN A 283 -10.16 -4.57 -19.38
C GLN A 283 -9.77 -4.04 -18.00
N GLY A 284 -10.46 -2.98 -17.52
CA GLY A 284 -10.30 -2.49 -16.15
C GLY A 284 -10.64 -3.56 -15.12
N MET A 285 -11.77 -4.25 -15.28
CA MET A 285 -12.20 -5.35 -14.41
C MET A 285 -11.21 -6.54 -14.46
N GLU A 286 -10.74 -6.93 -15.65
CA GLU A 286 -9.77 -8.01 -15.82
C GLU A 286 -8.42 -7.67 -15.14
N SER A 287 -7.92 -6.44 -15.28
CA SER A 287 -6.72 -5.96 -14.57
C SER A 287 -6.90 -6.00 -13.06
N THR A 288 -8.03 -5.50 -12.58
CA THR A 288 -8.37 -5.45 -11.16
C THR A 288 -8.45 -6.86 -10.57
N ALA A 289 -9.18 -7.76 -11.23
CA ALA A 289 -9.30 -9.15 -10.77
C ALA A 289 -7.94 -9.84 -10.68
N ARG A 290 -7.06 -9.62 -11.66
CA ARG A 290 -5.72 -10.21 -11.68
C ARG A 290 -4.85 -9.71 -10.53
N ILE A 291 -4.79 -8.39 -10.29
CA ILE A 291 -3.99 -7.81 -9.22
C ILE A 291 -4.55 -8.20 -7.85
N THR A 292 -5.86 -8.10 -7.66
CA THR A 292 -6.50 -8.47 -6.39
C THR A 292 -6.29 -9.94 -6.06
N ALA A 293 -6.48 -10.84 -7.04
CA ALA A 293 -6.23 -12.26 -6.85
C ALA A 293 -4.76 -12.52 -6.45
N MET A 294 -3.81 -11.89 -7.15
CA MET A 294 -2.39 -12.02 -6.83
C MET A 294 -2.10 -11.60 -5.39
N VAL A 295 -2.59 -10.43 -4.97
CA VAL A 295 -2.37 -9.90 -3.61
C VAL A 295 -2.97 -10.82 -2.55
N ILE A 296 -4.22 -11.27 -2.73
CA ILE A 296 -4.88 -12.19 -1.78
C ILE A 296 -4.12 -13.52 -1.69
N PHE A 297 -3.68 -14.08 -2.82
CA PHE A 297 -2.91 -15.33 -2.80
C PHE A 297 -1.56 -15.19 -2.10
N ILE A 298 -0.86 -14.06 -2.26
CA ILE A 298 0.39 -13.79 -1.53
C ILE A 298 0.10 -13.68 -0.03
N LEU A 299 -0.96 -12.99 0.38
CA LEU A 299 -1.38 -12.90 1.78
C LEU A 299 -1.68 -14.28 2.39
N LEU A 300 -2.41 -15.12 1.68
CA LEU A 300 -2.70 -16.49 2.14
C LEU A 300 -1.42 -17.31 2.31
N GLY A 301 -0.53 -17.26 1.30
CA GLY A 301 0.76 -17.95 1.35
C GLY A 301 1.65 -17.45 2.48
N SER A 302 1.75 -16.13 2.67
CA SER A 302 2.53 -15.53 3.75
C SER A 302 1.98 -15.86 5.13
N THR A 303 0.66 -15.98 5.27
CA THR A 303 0.01 -16.38 6.53
C THR A 303 0.37 -17.80 6.93
N VAL A 304 0.40 -18.73 5.96
CA VAL A 304 0.85 -20.10 6.21
C VAL A 304 2.30 -20.12 6.70
N PHE A 305 3.18 -19.41 5.99
CA PHE A 305 4.59 -19.29 6.37
C PHE A 305 4.75 -18.65 7.76
N SER A 306 4.11 -17.51 7.99
CA SER A 306 4.22 -16.73 9.23
C SER A 306 3.70 -17.50 10.45
N LEU A 307 2.61 -18.28 10.30
CA LEU A 307 2.10 -19.10 11.39
C LEU A 307 3.17 -20.10 11.86
N VAL A 308 3.75 -20.86 10.94
CA VAL A 308 4.78 -21.86 11.28
C VAL A 308 6.05 -21.19 11.79
N PHE A 309 6.47 -20.10 11.16
CA PHE A 309 7.64 -19.33 11.57
C PHE A 309 7.51 -18.80 13.01
N GLN A 310 6.31 -18.31 13.39
CA GLN A 310 6.02 -17.94 14.77
C GLN A 310 6.05 -19.14 15.72
N GLY A 311 5.55 -20.31 15.28
CA GLY A 311 5.52 -21.53 16.06
C GLY A 311 6.91 -22.10 16.41
N VAL A 312 7.95 -21.72 15.65
CA VAL A 312 9.34 -22.10 15.88
C VAL A 312 10.19 -20.94 16.42
N ASP A 313 9.57 -20.01 17.15
CA ASP A 313 10.23 -18.84 17.75
C ASP A 313 10.96 -17.93 16.73
N GLY A 314 10.51 -17.92 15.49
CA GLY A 314 11.13 -17.14 14.43
C GLY A 314 11.16 -15.63 14.69
N ALA A 315 10.12 -15.09 15.34
CA ALA A 315 10.07 -13.68 15.72
C ALA A 315 11.18 -13.33 16.74
N ILE A 316 11.39 -14.21 17.72
CA ILE A 316 12.46 -14.06 18.73
C ILE A 316 13.84 -14.14 18.09
N TRP A 317 14.02 -15.08 17.15
CA TRP A 317 15.26 -15.21 16.39
C TRP A 317 15.60 -13.94 15.60
N ILE A 318 14.62 -13.37 14.87
CA ILE A 318 14.80 -12.10 14.12
C ILE A 318 15.14 -10.96 15.09
N GLU A 319 14.44 -10.86 16.22
CA GLU A 319 14.70 -9.83 17.23
C GLU A 319 16.15 -9.91 17.72
N HIS A 320 16.59 -11.08 18.16
CA HIS A 320 17.97 -11.29 18.61
C HIS A 320 19.01 -10.98 17.53
N MET A 321 18.76 -11.42 16.30
CA MET A 321 19.65 -11.15 15.18
C MET A 321 19.76 -9.64 14.92
N LEU A 322 18.63 -8.94 14.82
CA LEU A 322 18.61 -7.50 14.55
C LEU A 322 19.23 -6.70 15.71
N VAL A 323 18.87 -6.99 16.96
CA VAL A 323 19.44 -6.30 18.12
C VAL A 323 20.95 -6.50 18.20
N SER A 324 21.45 -7.72 17.94
CA SER A 324 22.90 -7.99 17.93
C SER A 324 23.63 -7.24 16.82
N MET A 325 23.04 -7.12 15.63
CA MET A 325 23.63 -6.41 14.49
C MET A 325 23.60 -4.88 14.64
N THR A 326 22.60 -4.33 15.35
CA THR A 326 22.33 -2.89 15.42
C THR A 326 22.78 -2.24 16.72
N GLY A 327 23.27 -3.04 17.67
CA GLY A 327 23.61 -2.59 19.03
C GLY A 327 22.39 -2.05 19.81
N GLY A 328 21.15 -2.41 19.39
CA GLY A 328 19.90 -1.98 20.03
C GLY A 328 19.55 -0.51 19.83
N THR A 329 20.21 0.18 18.90
CA THR A 329 19.92 1.60 18.62
C THR A 329 18.87 1.75 17.51
N VAL A 330 18.00 2.76 17.64
CA VAL A 330 16.96 3.07 16.64
C VAL A 330 17.56 3.32 15.24
N VAL A 331 18.59 4.17 15.17
CA VAL A 331 19.26 4.49 13.90
C VAL A 331 19.94 3.26 13.31
N GLY A 332 20.65 2.47 14.14
CA GLY A 332 21.27 1.23 13.70
C GLY A 332 20.23 0.25 13.12
N PHE A 333 19.11 0.08 13.81
CA PHE A 333 18.00 -0.75 13.33
C PHE A 333 17.47 -0.25 11.98
N LEU A 334 17.15 1.03 11.86
CA LEU A 334 16.62 1.59 10.62
C LEU A 334 17.60 1.46 9.45
N VAL A 335 18.90 1.70 9.68
CA VAL A 335 19.92 1.54 8.64
C VAL A 335 20.04 0.08 8.19
N VAL A 336 20.14 -0.87 9.12
CA VAL A 336 20.28 -2.30 8.80
C VAL A 336 19.03 -2.81 8.09
N VAL A 337 17.83 -2.46 8.57
CA VAL A 337 16.57 -2.87 7.96
C VAL A 337 16.44 -2.28 6.55
N ASN A 338 16.76 -1.00 6.35
CA ASN A 338 16.66 -0.39 5.03
C ASN A 338 17.68 -0.96 4.05
N LEU A 339 18.90 -1.28 4.47
CA LEU A 339 19.87 -2.01 3.64
C LEU A 339 19.38 -3.41 3.29
N PHE A 340 18.82 -4.11 4.25
CA PHE A 340 18.28 -5.46 4.06
C PHE A 340 17.10 -5.43 3.05
N VAL A 341 16.13 -4.54 3.24
CA VAL A 341 15.00 -4.36 2.31
C VAL A 341 15.48 -3.93 0.92
N PHE A 342 16.48 -3.05 0.84
CA PHE A 342 17.09 -2.66 -0.44
C PHE A 342 17.68 -3.86 -1.19
N PHE A 343 18.39 -4.76 -0.49
CA PHE A 343 18.93 -5.98 -1.12
C PHE A 343 17.84 -6.98 -1.51
N LEU A 344 16.83 -7.18 -0.65
CA LEU A 344 15.70 -8.04 -1.00
C LEU A 344 14.94 -7.53 -2.22
N ALA A 345 14.85 -6.23 -2.37
CA ALA A 345 14.18 -5.55 -3.47
C ALA A 345 14.78 -5.80 -4.86
N PHE A 346 15.95 -6.46 -4.96
CA PHE A 346 16.45 -6.99 -6.23
C PHE A 346 15.69 -8.22 -6.72
N PHE A 347 15.07 -8.97 -5.81
CA PHE A 347 14.47 -10.28 -6.08
C PHE A 347 12.99 -10.33 -5.79
N LEU A 348 12.55 -9.56 -4.79
CA LEU A 348 11.18 -9.52 -4.32
C LEU A 348 10.51 -8.22 -4.79
N ASP A 349 9.24 -8.34 -5.14
CA ASP A 349 8.44 -7.15 -5.39
C ASP A 349 7.98 -6.50 -4.08
N PHE A 350 7.29 -5.39 -4.21
CA PHE A 350 6.77 -4.64 -3.09
C PHE A 350 5.77 -5.46 -2.25
N PHE A 351 4.82 -6.18 -2.87
CA PHE A 351 3.81 -6.95 -2.15
C PHE A 351 4.44 -8.07 -1.33
N GLU A 352 5.44 -8.73 -1.89
CA GLU A 352 6.18 -9.80 -1.23
C GLU A 352 6.92 -9.27 0.01
N ILE A 353 7.62 -8.15 -0.12
CA ILE A 353 8.31 -7.51 1.02
C ILE A 353 7.29 -7.07 2.07
N ALA A 354 6.19 -6.44 1.67
CA ALA A 354 5.16 -5.95 2.58
C ALA A 354 4.49 -7.07 3.38
N PHE A 355 4.18 -8.20 2.75
CA PHE A 355 3.45 -9.28 3.42
C PHE A 355 4.33 -10.29 4.14
N ILE A 356 5.63 -10.37 3.80
CA ILE A 356 6.55 -11.33 4.42
C ILE A 356 7.43 -10.64 5.46
N ILE A 357 8.09 -9.57 5.05
CA ILE A 357 9.16 -8.95 5.83
C ILE A 357 8.61 -7.96 6.86
N ILE A 358 7.63 -7.14 6.49
CA ILE A 358 7.08 -6.13 7.38
C ILE A 358 6.48 -6.71 8.67
N PRO A 359 5.64 -7.78 8.63
CA PRO A 359 5.11 -8.39 9.85
C PRO A 359 6.18 -8.95 10.79
N LEU A 360 7.35 -9.31 10.25
CA LEU A 360 8.47 -9.80 11.04
C LEU A 360 9.26 -8.65 11.69
N LEU A 361 9.33 -7.49 11.05
CA LEU A 361 10.06 -6.31 11.51
C LEU A 361 9.24 -5.41 12.44
N ALA A 362 7.93 -5.32 12.23
CA ALA A 362 7.04 -4.41 12.96
C ALA A 362 7.08 -4.58 14.49
N PRO A 363 7.08 -5.81 15.06
CA PRO A 363 7.16 -5.99 16.51
C PRO A 363 8.48 -5.48 17.10
N VAL A 364 9.60 -5.64 16.37
CA VAL A 364 10.92 -5.16 16.80
C VAL A 364 10.97 -3.64 16.76
N ALA A 365 10.43 -3.02 15.67
CA ALA A 365 10.32 -1.56 15.55
C ALA A 365 9.48 -0.97 16.69
N ALA A 366 8.33 -1.59 17.01
CA ALA A 366 7.48 -1.15 18.11
C ALA A 366 8.18 -1.25 19.49
N LYS A 367 8.92 -2.33 19.76
CA LYS A 367 9.71 -2.49 20.99
C LYS A 367 10.83 -1.44 21.13
N LEU A 368 11.40 -0.98 20.03
CA LEU A 368 12.39 0.10 20.00
C LEU A 368 11.75 1.50 20.10
N GLY A 369 10.43 1.60 20.25
CA GLY A 369 9.70 2.87 20.33
C GLY A 369 9.64 3.64 19.01
N ILE A 370 9.81 2.95 17.87
CA ILE A 370 9.73 3.57 16.55
C ILE A 370 8.26 3.74 16.18
N ASP A 371 7.88 4.96 15.77
CA ASP A 371 6.55 5.20 15.22
C ASP A 371 6.34 4.35 13.95
N LEU A 372 5.29 3.52 13.95
CA LEU A 372 5.05 2.57 12.87
C LEU A 372 4.57 3.23 11.58
N ILE A 373 3.99 4.44 11.63
CA ILE A 373 3.62 5.20 10.44
C ILE A 373 4.89 5.72 9.77
N TRP A 374 5.78 6.33 10.56
CA TRP A 374 7.10 6.75 10.07
C TRP A 374 7.88 5.56 9.49
N PHE A 375 7.91 4.43 10.19
CA PHE A 375 8.56 3.20 9.72
C PHE A 375 7.98 2.71 8.40
N GLY A 376 6.65 2.65 8.28
CA GLY A 376 5.96 2.23 7.06
C GLY A 376 6.23 3.15 5.87
N VAL A 377 6.14 4.47 6.07
CA VAL A 377 6.42 5.45 5.01
C VAL A 377 7.89 5.42 4.59
N LEU A 378 8.82 5.29 5.54
CA LEU A 378 10.25 5.14 5.26
C LEU A 378 10.52 3.91 4.38
N LEU A 379 9.93 2.75 4.74
CA LEU A 379 10.05 1.53 3.95
C LEU A 379 9.34 1.63 2.59
N CYS A 380 8.21 2.34 2.51
CA CYS A 380 7.55 2.62 1.24
C CYS A 380 8.48 3.35 0.25
N VAL A 381 9.18 4.38 0.72
CA VAL A 381 10.17 5.12 -0.09
C VAL A 381 11.33 4.22 -0.51
N ASN A 382 11.82 3.36 0.38
CA ASN A 382 12.90 2.42 0.05
C ASN A 382 12.45 1.36 -0.96
N MET A 383 11.27 0.75 -0.77
CA MET A 383 10.75 -0.29 -1.65
C MET A 383 10.48 0.19 -3.08
N GLN A 384 10.30 1.49 -3.33
CA GLN A 384 10.24 2.02 -4.69
C GLN A 384 11.49 1.68 -5.50
N THR A 385 12.65 1.59 -4.85
CA THR A 385 13.90 1.27 -5.54
C THR A 385 13.84 -0.10 -6.22
N SER A 386 13.02 -1.05 -5.70
CA SER A 386 12.83 -2.39 -6.28
C SER A 386 12.43 -2.35 -7.75
N PHE A 387 11.62 -1.35 -8.11
CA PHE A 387 11.16 -1.19 -9.50
C PHE A 387 12.23 -0.65 -10.44
N MET A 388 13.30 -0.07 -9.89
CA MET A 388 14.36 0.60 -10.67
C MET A 388 15.73 -0.06 -10.51
N HIS A 389 15.87 -1.14 -9.76
CA HIS A 389 17.14 -1.86 -9.61
C HIS A 389 17.57 -2.53 -10.92
N PRO A 390 18.65 -2.12 -11.57
CA PRO A 390 19.18 -2.88 -12.69
C PRO A 390 19.77 -4.24 -12.22
N PRO A 391 19.57 -5.32 -12.96
CA PRO A 391 18.80 -5.45 -14.19
C PRO A 391 17.34 -5.89 -13.99
N PHE A 392 16.87 -6.14 -12.77
CA PHE A 392 15.61 -6.82 -12.46
C PHE A 392 14.40 -5.90 -12.21
N GLY A 393 14.61 -4.59 -12.12
CA GLY A 393 13.53 -3.64 -11.83
C GLY A 393 12.38 -3.69 -12.82
N PHE A 394 11.17 -3.93 -12.35
CA PHE A 394 9.98 -4.07 -13.21
C PHE A 394 9.70 -2.84 -14.06
N ALA A 395 9.93 -1.62 -13.55
CA ALA A 395 9.78 -0.40 -14.34
C ALA A 395 10.70 -0.39 -15.57
N LEU A 396 11.90 -0.93 -15.42
CA LEU A 396 12.88 -1.02 -16.51
C LEU A 396 12.47 -2.07 -17.55
N PHE A 397 11.85 -3.17 -17.13
CA PHE A 397 11.28 -4.16 -18.04
C PHE A 397 10.10 -3.60 -18.83
N TYR A 398 9.17 -2.92 -18.18
CA TYR A 398 8.05 -2.28 -18.86
C TYR A 398 8.54 -1.26 -19.89
N LEU A 399 9.48 -0.42 -19.47
CA LEU A 399 10.07 0.57 -20.37
C LEU A 399 10.81 -0.08 -21.53
N ARG A 400 11.53 -1.17 -21.29
CA ARG A 400 12.21 -1.93 -22.35
C ARG A 400 11.21 -2.53 -23.34
N GLY A 401 10.07 -3.02 -22.86
CA GLY A 401 9.02 -3.64 -23.69
C GLY A 401 8.39 -2.67 -24.70
N ILE A 402 8.35 -1.37 -24.37
CA ILE A 402 7.74 -0.33 -25.22
C ILE A 402 8.76 0.58 -25.91
N ALA A 403 10.04 0.50 -25.52
CA ALA A 403 11.08 1.38 -26.05
C ALA A 403 11.35 1.12 -27.54
N PRO A 404 11.52 2.17 -28.37
CA PRO A 404 12.00 2.05 -29.75
C PRO A 404 13.32 1.27 -29.83
N LYS A 405 13.57 0.64 -30.98
CA LYS A 405 14.77 -0.21 -31.20
C LYS A 405 16.09 0.55 -31.03
N GLU A 406 16.08 1.85 -31.25
CA GLU A 406 17.23 2.75 -31.13
C GLU A 406 17.67 2.93 -29.67
N VAL A 407 16.78 2.70 -28.71
CA VAL A 407 17.07 2.80 -27.27
C VAL A 407 17.69 1.50 -26.77
N LYS A 408 18.94 1.56 -26.34
CA LYS A 408 19.68 0.41 -25.85
C LYS A 408 19.25 0.06 -24.40
N SER A 409 19.24 -1.25 -24.08
CA SER A 409 18.98 -1.71 -22.70
C SER A 409 19.96 -1.09 -21.70
N SER A 410 21.23 -0.91 -22.09
CA SER A 410 22.23 -0.25 -21.26
C SER A 410 21.88 1.20 -20.92
N ASP A 411 21.20 1.92 -21.81
CA ASP A 411 20.78 3.29 -21.53
C ASP A 411 19.64 3.32 -20.51
N ILE A 412 18.72 2.34 -20.57
CA ILE A 412 17.66 2.19 -19.58
C ILE A 412 18.25 1.87 -18.20
N TYR A 413 19.14 0.88 -18.11
CA TYR A 413 19.72 0.45 -16.84
C TYR A 413 20.62 1.52 -16.20
N LEU A 414 21.53 2.11 -16.98
CA LEU A 414 22.40 3.18 -16.49
C LEU A 414 21.62 4.48 -16.20
N GLY A 415 20.53 4.69 -16.93
CA GLY A 415 19.64 5.82 -16.72
C GLY A 415 18.91 5.78 -15.38
N ALA A 416 18.61 4.60 -14.84
CA ALA A 416 17.94 4.42 -13.57
C ALA A 416 18.84 4.73 -12.36
N ILE A 417 20.15 4.51 -12.45
CA ILE A 417 21.08 4.61 -11.31
C ILE A 417 21.01 5.96 -10.59
N PRO A 418 21.07 7.12 -11.26
CA PRO A 418 20.99 8.41 -10.56
C PRO A 418 19.72 8.58 -9.73
N TRP A 419 18.61 8.07 -10.23
CA TRP A 419 17.31 8.17 -9.56
C TRP A 419 17.21 7.26 -8.34
N VAL A 420 17.76 6.05 -8.41
CA VAL A 420 17.89 5.16 -7.23
C VAL A 420 18.75 5.83 -6.16
N ILE A 421 19.85 6.47 -6.53
CA ILE A 421 20.69 7.21 -5.58
C ILE A 421 19.90 8.36 -4.92
N LEU A 422 19.10 9.10 -5.69
CA LEU A 422 18.27 10.19 -5.14
C LEU A 422 17.19 9.64 -4.18
N GLN A 423 16.59 8.49 -4.48
CA GLN A 423 15.66 7.82 -3.57
C GLN A 423 16.35 7.38 -2.28
N LEU A 424 17.54 6.82 -2.35
CA LEU A 424 18.32 6.42 -1.16
C LEU A 424 18.76 7.63 -0.33
N ILE A 425 19.04 8.78 -0.96
CA ILE A 425 19.26 10.03 -0.24
C ILE A 425 18.00 10.42 0.54
N LEU A 426 16.83 10.33 -0.06
CA LEU A 426 15.57 10.60 0.65
C LEU A 426 15.34 9.62 1.80
N VAL A 427 15.63 8.32 1.60
CA VAL A 427 15.59 7.32 2.68
C VAL A 427 16.50 7.74 3.84
N ALA A 428 17.74 8.14 3.55
CA ALA A 428 18.66 8.65 4.58
C ALA A 428 18.10 9.89 5.29
N VAL A 429 17.53 10.85 4.55
CA VAL A 429 16.89 12.03 5.15
C VAL A 429 15.76 11.63 6.08
N LEU A 430 14.92 10.67 5.69
CA LEU A 430 13.79 10.20 6.52
C LEU A 430 14.26 9.47 7.78
N ILE A 431 15.40 8.76 7.74
CA ILE A 431 15.99 8.12 8.93
C ILE A 431 16.40 9.19 9.96
N PHE A 432 17.05 10.26 9.53
CA PHE A 432 17.57 11.30 10.43
C PHE A 432 16.57 12.41 10.75
N TRP A 433 15.50 12.54 9.95
CA TRP A 433 14.47 13.56 10.15
C TRP A 433 13.05 12.97 10.09
N PRO A 434 12.63 12.25 11.16
CA PRO A 434 11.28 11.66 11.25
C PRO A 434 10.17 12.71 11.19
N GLY A 435 10.46 13.96 11.57
CA GLY A 435 9.52 15.07 11.51
C GLY A 435 8.93 15.31 10.12
N MET A 436 9.61 14.92 9.04
CA MET A 436 9.06 15.03 7.68
C MET A 436 7.78 14.19 7.50
N VAL A 437 7.65 13.09 8.23
CA VAL A 437 6.46 12.21 8.25
C VAL A 437 5.52 12.62 9.39
N THR A 438 6.04 12.73 10.60
CA THR A 438 5.21 12.86 11.81
C THR A 438 4.57 14.23 11.99
N MET A 439 5.09 15.29 11.35
CA MET A 439 4.48 16.62 11.42
C MET A 439 3.09 16.73 10.80
N TRP A 440 2.71 15.78 9.96
CA TRP A 440 1.42 15.71 9.29
C TRP A 440 0.39 14.88 10.04
N LEU A 441 0.83 14.16 11.09
CA LEU A 441 -0.01 13.32 11.91
C LEU A 441 -0.68 14.15 13.01
N ASP A 442 -1.90 13.78 13.35
CA ASP A 442 -2.57 14.34 14.51
C ASP A 442 -1.78 13.92 15.76
N LYS A 443 -1.53 14.86 16.66
CA LYS A 443 -0.88 14.53 17.92
C LYS A 443 -1.80 13.61 18.72
N GLU A 444 -1.29 12.44 19.10
CA GLU A 444 -1.98 11.59 20.06
C GLU A 444 -2.27 12.44 21.31
N VAL A 445 -3.55 12.69 21.57
CA VAL A 445 -3.95 13.27 22.84
C VAL A 445 -3.70 12.16 23.85
N ALA A 446 -2.66 12.30 24.66
CA ALA A 446 -2.45 11.41 25.80
C ALA A 446 -3.69 11.49 26.69
N VAL A 447 -4.60 10.54 26.54
CA VAL A 447 -5.75 10.42 27.40
C VAL A 447 -5.21 9.95 28.75
N ASP A 448 -5.21 10.85 29.71
CA ASP A 448 -4.85 10.54 31.10
C ASP A 448 -5.91 9.55 31.63
N LEU A 449 -5.58 8.26 31.59
CA LEU A 449 -6.48 7.18 31.99
C LEU A 449 -6.95 7.33 33.45
N ASP A 450 -6.18 8.03 34.27
CA ASP A 450 -6.57 8.33 35.67
C ASP A 450 -7.69 9.37 35.74
N LYS A 451 -7.98 10.09 34.64
CA LYS A 451 -9.06 11.09 34.55
C LYS A 451 -10.29 10.60 33.79
N VAL A 452 -10.21 9.43 33.17
CA VAL A 452 -11.35 8.83 32.46
C VAL A 452 -12.32 8.26 33.52
N LYS A 453 -13.36 8.99 33.84
CA LYS A 453 -14.50 8.44 34.57
C LYS A 453 -15.31 7.57 33.62
N ILE A 454 -15.22 6.27 33.78
CA ILE A 454 -16.13 5.34 33.10
C ILE A 454 -17.44 5.39 33.90
N GLU A 455 -18.44 6.14 33.43
CA GLU A 455 -19.80 6.00 33.90
C GLU A 455 -20.35 4.68 33.34
N VAL A 456 -20.26 3.64 34.13
CA VAL A 456 -20.98 2.40 33.86
C VAL A 456 -22.45 2.71 34.12
N GLN A 457 -23.26 2.88 33.07
CA GLN A 457 -24.71 2.88 33.21
C GLN A 457 -25.10 1.56 33.86
N SER A 458 -25.63 1.64 35.11
CA SER A 458 -26.19 0.49 35.78
C SER A 458 -27.43 0.05 35.00
N VAL A 459 -27.59 -1.25 34.82
CA VAL A 459 -28.75 -1.88 34.15
C VAL A 459 -30.09 -1.55 34.84
N ASP A 460 -30.04 -0.88 36.00
CA ASP A 460 -31.20 -0.50 36.79
C ASP A 460 -31.87 0.83 36.36
N ASP A 461 -31.30 1.56 35.36
CA ASP A 461 -31.87 2.81 34.83
C ASP A 461 -32.78 2.59 33.60
N GLU A 462 -33.44 1.45 33.46
CA GLU A 462 -34.56 1.35 32.52
C GLU A 462 -35.72 2.23 32.99
N PRO A 463 -36.22 3.17 32.15
CA PRO A 463 -37.37 3.98 32.49
C PRO A 463 -38.60 3.07 32.67
N LYS A 464 -39.18 3.05 33.86
CA LYS A 464 -40.44 2.35 34.12
C LYS A 464 -41.51 2.79 33.12
N PRO A 465 -42.19 1.86 32.43
CA PRO A 465 -43.24 2.21 31.50
C PRO A 465 -44.48 2.67 32.31
N GLY A 466 -44.79 3.95 32.18
CA GLY A 466 -46.08 4.49 32.69
C GLY A 466 -46.00 5.84 33.35
N ALA A 467 -46.08 6.91 32.58
CA ALA A 467 -46.79 8.15 32.90
C ALA A 467 -46.88 9.04 31.65
N ASP A 468 -48.10 9.12 31.12
CA ASP A 468 -48.70 10.24 30.40
C ASP A 468 -47.94 10.92 29.23
N ASP A 469 -48.21 10.47 28.01
CA ASP A 469 -48.07 11.27 26.81
C ASP A 469 -49.48 11.59 26.21
N PRO A 470 -49.94 12.85 26.22
CA PRO A 470 -51.25 13.23 25.70
C PRO A 470 -51.14 13.79 24.26
N ALA A 471 -50.62 13.01 23.30
CA ALA A 471 -50.67 13.43 21.90
C ALA A 471 -50.67 12.26 20.94
N ALA A 472 -51.73 11.48 20.93
CA ALA A 472 -52.01 10.56 19.82
C ALA A 472 -53.50 10.43 19.59
N LYS A 473 -54.09 11.42 18.97
CA LYS A 473 -55.38 11.29 18.26
C LYS A 473 -55.19 11.88 16.87
N ASP A 474 -55.53 11.03 15.94
CA ASP A 474 -55.97 11.21 14.55
C ASP A 474 -55.09 10.57 13.50
N GLY A 475 -55.71 9.60 12.83
CA GLY A 475 -55.20 9.05 11.57
C GLY A 475 -55.51 7.56 11.33
N ALA A 476 -56.80 7.23 11.39
CA ALA A 476 -57.27 5.93 10.92
C ALA A 476 -57.33 5.90 9.39
N ALA A 477 -56.84 4.85 8.71
CA ALA A 477 -57.66 3.99 7.88
C ALA A 477 -56.85 3.17 6.85
N LYS A 478 -57.22 1.89 6.79
CA LYS A 478 -57.19 0.94 5.65
C LYS A 478 -55.79 0.48 5.20
N GLY A 479 -55.43 -0.76 5.18
CA GLY A 479 -56.14 -2.03 5.11
C GLY A 479 -55.36 -2.97 4.23
N ALA A 480 -55.06 -4.15 4.67
CA ALA A 480 -55.19 -5.38 3.91
C ALA A 480 -54.41 -6.52 4.60
N SER A 481 -55.21 -7.51 4.87
CA SER A 481 -54.93 -8.84 5.41
C SER A 481 -54.00 -9.69 4.58
N ALA A 482 -53.13 -10.48 5.25
CA ALA A 482 -52.92 -11.88 4.89
C ALA A 482 -52.36 -12.67 6.09
N GLU A 483 -53.05 -13.76 6.39
CA GLU A 483 -52.87 -14.84 7.34
C GLU A 483 -51.42 -15.39 7.38
N SER A 484 -50.95 -15.86 8.44
CA SER A 484 -51.18 -16.85 9.47
C SER A 484 -49.95 -17.76 9.57
N GLY A 485 -49.48 -17.99 10.75
CA GLY A 485 -48.45 -19.00 11.05
C GLY A 485 -48.05 -18.90 12.53
N LYS A 486 -48.87 -19.47 13.42
CA LYS A 486 -48.51 -19.67 14.82
C LYS A 486 -47.37 -20.68 14.93
N SER A 487 -46.27 -20.29 15.58
CA SER A 487 -45.42 -21.24 16.29
C SER A 487 -45.06 -20.63 17.65
N ASP A 488 -45.26 -21.41 18.69
CA ASP A 488 -45.10 -21.06 20.09
C ASP A 488 -43.68 -20.59 20.43
N PRO A 489 -43.54 -19.65 21.40
CA PRO A 489 -42.21 -19.25 21.87
C PRO A 489 -41.65 -20.26 22.85
N ALA A 490 -40.47 -20.81 22.53
CA ALA A 490 -39.65 -21.59 23.45
C ALA A 490 -39.18 -20.70 24.61
N LYS A 491 -39.30 -21.21 25.84
CA LYS A 491 -38.80 -20.59 27.07
C LYS A 491 -37.31 -20.24 26.96
N PRO A 492 -36.84 -19.11 27.50
CA PRO A 492 -35.41 -18.80 27.63
C PRO A 492 -34.77 -19.80 28.60
N ALA A 493 -33.63 -20.36 28.17
CA ALA A 493 -32.74 -21.11 29.05
C ALA A 493 -32.13 -20.12 30.07
N GLU A 494 -32.15 -20.51 31.33
CA GLU A 494 -31.48 -19.80 32.42
C GLU A 494 -29.99 -19.70 32.09
N GLU A 495 -29.46 -18.49 32.00
CA GLU A 495 -28.02 -18.22 32.02
C GLU A 495 -27.50 -18.63 33.41
N GLU A 496 -26.91 -19.82 33.51
CA GLU A 496 -26.10 -20.19 34.67
C GLU A 496 -24.92 -19.21 34.75
N ASP A 497 -24.84 -18.53 35.89
CA ASP A 497 -23.80 -17.56 36.23
C ASP A 497 -22.41 -18.20 36.10
N LEU A 498 -21.75 -17.95 34.99
CA LEU A 498 -20.42 -18.50 34.63
C LEU A 498 -19.39 -18.27 35.74
N GLY A 499 -19.56 -17.20 36.52
CA GLY A 499 -18.75 -16.87 37.69
C GLY A 499 -18.82 -17.91 38.81
N LYS A 500 -20.03 -18.46 39.07
CA LYS A 500 -20.23 -19.48 40.13
C LYS A 500 -19.68 -20.84 39.69
N VAL A 501 -19.75 -21.16 38.39
CA VAL A 501 -19.20 -22.41 37.85
C VAL A 501 -17.68 -22.41 37.92
N LEU A 502 -17.05 -21.29 37.57
CA LEU A 502 -15.60 -21.12 37.67
C LEU A 502 -15.09 -21.14 39.12
N GLN A 503 -15.81 -20.49 40.04
CA GLN A 503 -15.44 -20.47 41.44
C GLN A 503 -15.51 -21.86 42.10
N LYS A 504 -16.51 -22.66 41.71
CA LYS A 504 -16.65 -24.06 42.16
C LYS A 504 -15.54 -24.97 41.57
N GLN A 505 -15.10 -24.75 40.35
CA GLN A 505 -13.98 -25.49 39.77
C GLN A 505 -12.65 -25.17 40.48
N ILE A 506 -12.41 -23.92 40.81
CA ILE A 506 -11.20 -23.49 41.54
C ILE A 506 -11.18 -24.08 42.97
N GLU A 507 -12.32 -24.13 43.68
CA GLU A 507 -12.40 -24.75 45.00
C GLU A 507 -12.21 -26.28 44.99
N ASP A 508 -12.72 -26.95 43.96
CA ASP A 508 -12.55 -28.40 43.79
C ASP A 508 -11.09 -28.78 43.40
N GLU A 509 -10.41 -27.95 42.63
CA GLU A 509 -8.99 -28.14 42.35
C GLU A 509 -8.09 -27.84 43.55
N ALA A 510 -8.42 -26.82 44.36
CA ALA A 510 -7.69 -26.52 45.59
C ALA A 510 -7.83 -27.65 46.64
N LYS A 511 -9.02 -28.27 46.73
CA LYS A 511 -9.23 -29.44 47.59
C LYS A 511 -8.46 -30.70 47.13
N LYS A 512 -8.28 -30.89 45.81
CA LYS A 512 -7.46 -31.99 45.27
C LYS A 512 -5.98 -31.77 45.45
N ALA A 513 -5.49 -30.54 45.49
CA ALA A 513 -4.08 -30.22 45.68
C ALA A 513 -3.64 -30.19 47.18
N GLY A 514 -4.55 -30.08 48.14
CA GLY A 514 -4.24 -30.05 49.57
C GLY A 514 -4.31 -31.38 50.29
N GLY A 515 -4.46 -32.48 49.60
CA GLY A 515 -4.53 -33.85 50.14
C GLY A 515 -3.39 -34.77 49.70
N LYS A 516 -2.15 -34.38 49.99
CA LYS A 516 -0.99 -35.28 50.03
C LYS A 516 -0.02 -34.79 51.08
#